data_bccf6ffd8db22fa9efe5c2c99a214f58
#
_entry.id   bccf6ffd8db22fa9efe5c2c99a214f58
#
_cell.length_a   1.000
_cell.length_b   1.000
_cell.length_c   1.000
_cell.angle_alpha   90.00
_cell.angle_beta   90.00
_cell.angle_gamma   90.00
#
_symmetry.space_group_name_H-M   'P 1'
#
loop_
_entity.id
_entity.type
_entity.pdbx_description
1 polymer ?
#
loop_
_entity_poly.entity_id
_entity_poly.type
_entity_poly.pdbx_seq_one_letter_code
_entity_poly.pdbx_strand_id
1 'polypeptide(L)'
;MNSERATQTSAFGTRGKISHDSSHFYSSRLYAHQVEEDTTTPYVENPIPAKYLNQIFTTTSEQMSQLPDSCLHLMVTSPPYNARKEYDDDLTLKEYLTLLDAVFRETWRVLVPGGRACINIANLGRKPYIPLNGFIAQIMIEIGYLMRGEIIWDKGSSAGSSTAWGSWLSPSNPTLRDVHEYILVFSKGRFKRENNGREATIERDEFLECTKSVWQFSTESAARIGHPAPFPI
;
A
#
# COMPACT_ATOMS: atom_id res chain seq x y z
N MET A 1 13.53 -19.65 -38.54
CA MET A 1 14.47 -18.77 -37.80
C MET A 1 13.67 -17.70 -37.10
N ASN A 2 13.30 -17.94 -35.84
CA ASN A 2 12.68 -16.90 -35.02
C ASN A 2 13.81 -15.96 -34.58
N SER A 3 13.87 -14.77 -35.18
CA SER A 3 14.70 -13.71 -34.62
C SER A 3 14.05 -13.31 -33.28
N GLU A 4 14.71 -13.66 -32.20
CA GLU A 4 14.44 -13.02 -30.90
C GLU A 4 14.55 -11.52 -31.12
N ARG A 5 13.42 -10.83 -31.07
CA ARG A 5 13.41 -9.36 -31.09
C ARG A 5 14.02 -8.90 -29.79
N ALA A 6 15.30 -8.54 -29.84
CA ALA A 6 15.96 -7.88 -28.74
C ALA A 6 15.12 -6.64 -28.36
N THR A 7 14.62 -6.61 -27.14
CA THR A 7 13.94 -5.44 -26.59
C THR A 7 14.97 -4.38 -26.26
N GLN A 8 14.75 -3.15 -26.72
CA GLN A 8 15.64 -2.04 -26.41
C GLN A 8 15.21 -1.35 -25.11
N THR A 9 16.18 -1.07 -24.25
CA THR A 9 15.98 -0.24 -23.07
C THR A 9 15.50 1.14 -23.49
N SER A 10 14.39 1.62 -22.93
CA SER A 10 13.96 3.00 -23.13
C SER A 10 14.21 3.82 -21.89
N ALA A 11 14.60 5.10 -22.09
CA ALA A 11 14.61 6.05 -21.02
C ALA A 11 13.20 6.29 -20.47
N PHE A 12 13.10 6.60 -19.19
CA PHE A 12 11.84 6.92 -18.53
C PHE A 12 11.09 8.01 -19.33
N GLY A 13 9.80 7.76 -19.61
CA GLY A 13 8.93 8.74 -20.29
C GLY A 13 8.97 8.73 -21.81
N THR A 14 9.69 7.82 -22.46
CA THR A 14 9.70 7.73 -23.93
C THR A 14 8.40 7.08 -24.44
N ARG A 15 7.62 7.80 -25.23
CA ARG A 15 6.38 7.30 -25.87
C ARG A 15 6.70 6.31 -27.00
N GLY A 16 5.87 5.29 -27.16
CA GLY A 16 5.74 4.52 -28.40
C GLY A 16 6.57 3.26 -28.55
N LYS A 17 7.14 2.69 -27.46
CA LYS A 17 7.78 1.37 -27.52
C LYS A 17 6.83 0.28 -27.04
N ILE A 18 6.59 -0.73 -27.88
CA ILE A 18 5.67 -1.83 -27.59
C ILE A 18 6.26 -2.86 -26.62
N SER A 19 7.55 -3.03 -26.60
CA SER A 19 8.28 -3.77 -25.59
C SER A 19 9.70 -3.25 -25.52
N HIS A 20 10.26 -3.18 -24.31
CA HIS A 20 11.64 -2.73 -24.12
C HIS A 20 12.27 -3.54 -22.99
N ASP A 21 13.55 -3.82 -23.14
CA ASP A 21 14.36 -4.41 -22.10
C ASP A 21 14.79 -3.32 -21.11
N SER A 22 14.41 -3.46 -19.87
CA SER A 22 14.77 -2.55 -18.77
C SER A 22 15.92 -3.10 -17.90
N SER A 23 16.51 -4.24 -18.25
CA SER A 23 17.55 -4.90 -17.46
C SER A 23 18.76 -3.98 -17.21
N HIS A 24 19.15 -3.18 -18.21
CA HIS A 24 20.24 -2.20 -18.05
C HIS A 24 19.93 -1.15 -16.97
N PHE A 25 18.67 -0.73 -16.84
CA PHE A 25 18.23 0.22 -15.80
C PHE A 25 18.34 -0.43 -14.41
N TYR A 26 17.81 -1.65 -14.25
CA TYR A 26 17.84 -2.38 -12.98
C TYR A 26 19.24 -2.90 -12.60
N SER A 27 20.19 -3.00 -13.54
CA SER A 27 21.59 -3.30 -13.22
C SER A 27 22.41 -2.09 -12.78
N SER A 28 21.81 -0.91 -12.72
CA SER A 28 22.50 0.31 -12.27
C SER A 28 22.82 0.28 -10.78
N ARG A 29 23.81 1.09 -10.36
CA ARG A 29 24.22 1.22 -8.95
C ARG A 29 23.11 1.70 -8.03
N LEU A 30 22.05 2.34 -8.56
CA LEU A 30 20.87 2.75 -7.80
C LEU A 30 20.13 1.55 -7.20
N TYR A 31 20.14 0.42 -7.91
CA TYR A 31 19.49 -0.81 -7.48
C TYR A 31 20.41 -1.77 -6.71
N ALA A 32 21.71 -1.42 -6.57
CA ALA A 32 22.61 -2.20 -5.75
C ALA A 32 22.13 -2.22 -4.29
N HIS A 33 22.05 -3.40 -3.70
CA HIS A 33 21.59 -3.62 -2.31
C HIS A 33 20.10 -3.34 -2.05
N GLN A 34 19.27 -3.24 -3.08
CA GLN A 34 17.82 -3.24 -2.90
C GLN A 34 17.33 -4.66 -2.55
N VAL A 35 16.14 -4.75 -1.95
CA VAL A 35 15.50 -6.04 -1.68
C VAL A 35 15.27 -6.74 -3.01
N GLU A 36 15.85 -7.93 -3.18
CA GLU A 36 15.71 -8.73 -4.38
C GLU A 36 14.49 -9.65 -4.30
N GLU A 37 13.94 -9.98 -5.47
CA GLU A 37 12.85 -10.93 -5.57
C GLU A 37 13.33 -12.34 -5.17
N ASP A 38 12.66 -12.97 -4.20
CA ASP A 38 12.92 -14.36 -3.85
C ASP A 38 12.28 -15.30 -4.87
N THR A 39 13.09 -15.80 -5.79
CA THR A 39 12.69 -16.78 -6.80
C THR A 39 12.99 -18.22 -6.37
N THR A 40 13.63 -18.43 -5.22
CA THR A 40 14.15 -19.72 -4.76
C THR A 40 13.21 -20.44 -3.80
N THR A 41 12.53 -19.71 -2.91
CA THR A 41 11.58 -20.29 -1.97
C THR A 41 10.36 -20.89 -2.72
N PRO A 42 10.00 -22.14 -2.51
CA PRO A 42 8.81 -22.74 -3.13
C PRO A 42 7.55 -21.95 -2.80
N TYR A 43 6.61 -21.91 -3.77
CA TYR A 43 5.30 -21.36 -3.49
C TYR A 43 4.54 -22.30 -2.53
N VAL A 44 4.05 -21.72 -1.43
CA VAL A 44 3.23 -22.43 -0.44
C VAL A 44 1.95 -21.66 -0.24
N GLU A 45 0.82 -22.37 -0.27
CA GLU A 45 -0.51 -21.85 0.04
C GLU A 45 -1.20 -22.84 0.98
N ASN A 46 -1.36 -22.47 2.23
CA ASN A 46 -2.01 -23.31 3.24
C ASN A 46 -3.51 -22.99 3.31
N PRO A 47 -4.38 -23.98 3.49
CA PRO A 47 -5.81 -23.75 3.61
C PRO A 47 -6.14 -23.06 4.94
N ILE A 48 -7.06 -22.09 4.90
CA ILE A 48 -7.64 -21.50 6.10
C ILE A 48 -8.63 -22.50 6.70
N PRO A 49 -8.56 -22.81 8.01
CA PRO A 49 -9.57 -23.66 8.65
C PRO A 49 -10.98 -23.09 8.45
N ALA A 50 -11.93 -23.95 8.04
CA ALA A 50 -13.30 -23.54 7.66
C ALA A 50 -14.01 -22.70 8.74
N LYS A 51 -13.73 -22.98 10.02
CA LYS A 51 -14.30 -22.23 11.16
C LYS A 51 -13.84 -20.76 11.23
N TYR A 52 -12.78 -20.38 10.50
CA TYR A 52 -12.23 -19.01 10.48
C TYR A 52 -12.56 -18.27 9.20
N LEU A 53 -13.23 -18.90 8.24
CA LEU A 53 -13.68 -18.21 7.03
C LEU A 53 -14.85 -17.27 7.34
N ASN A 54 -14.83 -16.07 6.74
CA ASN A 54 -15.86 -15.04 6.88
C ASN A 54 -16.13 -14.65 8.35
N GLN A 55 -15.08 -14.65 9.18
CA GLN A 55 -15.17 -14.27 10.59
C GLN A 55 -14.52 -12.91 10.84
N ILE A 56 -15.05 -12.21 11.83
CA ILE A 56 -14.44 -11.00 12.40
C ILE A 56 -13.82 -11.39 13.74
N PHE A 57 -12.54 -11.06 13.90
CA PHE A 57 -11.81 -11.31 15.15
C PHE A 57 -11.59 -9.99 15.89
N THR A 58 -11.92 -9.97 17.16
CA THR A 58 -11.72 -8.82 18.07
C THR A 58 -10.44 -8.98 18.90
N THR A 59 -9.33 -9.28 18.21
CA THR A 59 -8.01 -9.49 18.80
C THR A 59 -6.97 -8.60 18.13
N THR A 60 -5.81 -8.44 18.75
CA THR A 60 -4.70 -7.72 18.12
C THR A 60 -4.23 -8.42 16.84
N SER A 61 -3.86 -7.63 15.83
CA SER A 61 -3.25 -8.13 14.60
C SER A 61 -1.74 -8.35 14.72
N GLU A 62 -1.13 -8.06 15.86
CA GLU A 62 0.28 -8.37 16.14
C GLU A 62 0.52 -9.87 16.22
N GLN A 63 -0.52 -10.65 16.49
CA GLN A 63 -0.47 -12.11 16.56
C GLN A 63 -1.78 -12.73 16.07
N MET A 64 -1.83 -13.16 14.82
CA MET A 64 -3.00 -13.81 14.20
C MET A 64 -2.91 -15.34 14.29
N SER A 65 -2.79 -15.88 15.50
CA SER A 65 -2.56 -17.32 15.78
C SER A 65 -3.62 -18.26 15.18
N GLN A 66 -4.82 -17.76 14.88
CA GLN A 66 -5.89 -18.48 14.19
C GLN A 66 -5.62 -18.71 12.70
N LEU A 67 -4.70 -17.95 12.09
CA LEU A 67 -4.36 -18.06 10.68
C LEU A 67 -3.04 -18.83 10.49
N PRO A 68 -3.02 -19.85 9.63
CA PRO A 68 -1.78 -20.51 9.23
C PRO A 68 -0.81 -19.58 8.50
N ASP A 69 0.44 -19.96 8.41
CA ASP A 69 1.41 -19.30 7.55
C ASP A 69 0.97 -19.41 6.09
N SER A 70 1.26 -18.39 5.30
CA SER A 70 1.03 -18.42 3.85
C SER A 70 -0.38 -18.88 3.45
N CYS A 71 -1.43 -18.25 4.01
CA CYS A 71 -2.83 -18.62 3.74
C CYS A 71 -3.66 -17.46 3.14
N LEU A 72 -3.16 -16.21 3.17
CA LEU A 72 -3.87 -15.05 2.64
C LEU A 72 -3.22 -14.54 1.35
N HIS A 73 -4.05 -14.05 0.44
CA HIS A 73 -3.60 -13.49 -0.84
C HIS A 73 -3.52 -11.97 -0.82
N LEU A 74 -4.30 -11.34 0.05
CA LEU A 74 -4.44 -9.90 0.12
C LEU A 74 -4.67 -9.46 1.57
N MET A 75 -3.95 -8.45 1.99
CA MET A 75 -4.24 -7.64 3.17
C MET A 75 -4.54 -6.21 2.70
N VAL A 76 -5.65 -5.65 3.16
CA VAL A 76 -6.00 -4.24 2.98
C VAL A 76 -6.26 -3.65 4.36
N THR A 77 -5.60 -2.57 4.68
CA THR A 77 -5.79 -1.90 5.97
C THR A 77 -5.62 -0.38 5.85
N SER A 78 -6.29 0.33 6.75
CA SER A 78 -5.97 1.70 7.12
C SER A 78 -5.75 1.68 8.63
N PRO A 79 -4.49 1.62 9.10
CA PRO A 79 -4.24 1.58 10.54
C PRO A 79 -4.74 2.87 11.19
N PRO A 80 -5.09 2.87 12.49
CA PRO A 80 -5.33 4.10 13.23
C PRO A 80 -4.15 5.05 13.05
N TYR A 81 -4.42 6.32 12.72
CA TYR A 81 -3.36 7.28 12.39
C TYR A 81 -2.67 7.86 13.63
N ASN A 82 -3.09 7.45 14.83
CA ASN A 82 -2.65 8.01 16.12
C ASN A 82 -2.84 9.55 16.18
N ALA A 83 -3.97 10.01 15.66
CA ALA A 83 -4.33 11.42 15.53
C ALA A 83 -5.28 11.91 16.65
N ARG A 84 -5.27 11.25 17.80
CA ARG A 84 -6.14 11.51 18.96
C ARG A 84 -7.64 11.38 18.65
N LYS A 85 -7.99 10.35 17.89
CA LYS A 85 -9.37 9.91 17.75
C LYS A 85 -9.75 9.08 18.98
N GLU A 86 -11.05 8.89 19.21
CA GLU A 86 -11.59 8.12 20.36
C GLU A 86 -11.08 6.68 20.46
N TYR A 87 -10.57 6.14 19.35
CA TYR A 87 -10.02 4.78 19.24
C TYR A 87 -8.48 4.74 19.22
N ASP A 88 -7.80 5.89 19.37
CA ASP A 88 -6.33 5.96 19.38
C ASP A 88 -5.78 5.83 20.80
N ASP A 89 -4.69 5.09 20.98
CA ASP A 89 -4.05 4.86 22.29
C ASP A 89 -3.07 5.98 22.71
N ASP A 90 -3.04 7.11 22.01
CA ASP A 90 -2.11 8.24 22.23
C ASP A 90 -0.63 7.80 22.34
N LEU A 91 -0.20 6.90 21.46
CA LEU A 91 1.15 6.38 21.42
C LEU A 91 2.15 7.44 20.97
N THR A 92 3.37 7.37 21.46
CA THR A 92 4.50 8.09 20.85
C THR A 92 4.72 7.56 19.42
N LEU A 93 5.36 8.39 18.57
CA LEU A 93 5.67 7.94 17.20
C LEU A 93 6.47 6.62 17.20
N LYS A 94 7.41 6.46 18.13
CA LYS A 94 8.22 5.25 18.26
C LYS A 94 7.36 4.03 18.60
N GLU A 95 6.49 4.13 19.58
CA GLU A 95 5.58 3.06 19.98
C GLU A 95 4.63 2.69 18.85
N TYR A 96 4.08 3.70 18.18
CA TYR A 96 3.21 3.49 17.02
C TYR A 96 3.93 2.74 15.88
N LEU A 97 5.14 3.15 15.52
CA LEU A 97 5.93 2.45 14.49
C LEU A 97 6.33 1.04 14.91
N THR A 98 6.58 0.80 16.22
CA THR A 98 6.85 -0.54 16.77
C THR A 98 5.62 -1.45 16.64
N LEU A 99 4.43 -0.92 16.95
CA LEU A 99 3.17 -1.64 16.76
C LEU A 99 2.95 -2.02 15.29
N LEU A 100 3.17 -1.07 14.38
CA LEU A 100 3.02 -1.33 12.95
C LEU A 100 4.03 -2.37 12.44
N ASP A 101 5.29 -2.33 12.89
CA ASP A 101 6.30 -3.34 12.55
C ASP A 101 5.83 -4.74 12.97
N ALA A 102 5.32 -4.90 14.20
CA ALA A 102 4.81 -6.17 14.68
C ALA A 102 3.64 -6.69 13.84
N VAL A 103 2.66 -5.84 13.52
CA VAL A 103 1.50 -6.18 12.67
C VAL A 103 1.94 -6.57 11.26
N PHE A 104 2.89 -5.83 10.67
CA PHE A 104 3.33 -6.11 9.29
C PHE A 104 4.23 -7.36 9.20
N ARG A 105 4.98 -7.71 10.25
CA ARG A 105 5.69 -9.00 10.35
C ARG A 105 4.70 -10.16 10.44
N GLU A 106 3.65 -10.02 11.22
CA GLU A 106 2.62 -11.04 11.32
C GLU A 106 1.82 -11.15 10.02
N THR A 107 1.55 -10.02 9.35
CA THR A 107 0.99 -10.01 8.00
C THR A 107 1.90 -10.71 6.99
N TRP A 108 3.22 -10.51 7.08
CA TRP A 108 4.18 -11.25 6.27
C TRP A 108 4.05 -12.76 6.47
N ARG A 109 3.94 -13.21 7.71
CA ARG A 109 3.78 -14.64 8.00
C ARG A 109 2.56 -15.24 7.28
N VAL A 110 1.42 -14.59 7.39
CA VAL A 110 0.14 -15.13 6.87
C VAL A 110 -0.05 -14.95 5.36
N LEU A 111 0.62 -13.99 4.72
CA LEU A 111 0.54 -13.82 3.27
C LEU A 111 1.25 -14.95 2.52
N VAL A 112 0.68 -15.40 1.42
CA VAL A 112 1.35 -16.31 0.47
C VAL A 112 2.51 -15.60 -0.23
N PRO A 113 3.53 -16.30 -0.74
CA PRO A 113 4.56 -15.69 -1.60
C PRO A 113 3.91 -14.94 -2.78
N GLY A 114 4.28 -13.68 -2.95
CA GLY A 114 3.66 -12.80 -3.95
C GLY A 114 2.28 -12.24 -3.56
N GLY A 115 1.77 -12.55 -2.36
CA GLY A 115 0.56 -11.94 -1.80
C GLY A 115 0.73 -10.43 -1.64
N ARG A 116 -0.38 -9.69 -1.66
CA ARG A 116 -0.40 -8.23 -1.63
C ARG A 116 -0.72 -7.69 -0.25
N ALA A 117 -0.01 -6.62 0.13
CA ALA A 117 -0.36 -5.77 1.27
C ALA A 117 -0.62 -4.36 0.74
N CYS A 118 -1.82 -3.84 0.98
CA CYS A 118 -2.25 -2.50 0.60
C CYS A 118 -2.56 -1.71 1.87
N ILE A 119 -1.84 -0.60 2.07
CA ILE A 119 -1.93 0.19 3.31
C ILE A 119 -2.35 1.61 2.93
N ASN A 120 -3.56 2.00 3.32
CA ASN A 120 -4.02 3.38 3.18
C ASN A 120 -3.58 4.20 4.38
N ILE A 121 -2.93 5.34 4.16
CA ILE A 121 -2.41 6.21 5.20
C ILE A 121 -2.39 7.68 4.74
N ALA A 122 -2.72 8.59 5.65
CA ALA A 122 -2.44 10.01 5.51
C ALA A 122 -1.20 10.40 6.33
N ASN A 123 -0.49 11.40 5.87
CA ASN A 123 0.54 12.06 6.67
C ASN A 123 -0.11 13.04 7.66
N LEU A 124 0.55 13.31 8.78
CA LEU A 124 -0.03 14.05 9.88
C LEU A 124 0.70 15.34 10.20
N GLY A 125 -0.04 16.26 10.81
CA GLY A 125 0.53 17.48 11.41
C GLY A 125 0.98 18.50 10.39
N ARG A 126 1.52 19.62 10.93
CA ARG A 126 2.09 20.73 10.19
C ARG A 126 3.29 21.35 10.91
N LYS A 127 3.42 21.07 12.20
CA LYS A 127 4.41 21.71 13.10
C LYS A 127 4.91 20.72 14.16
N PRO A 128 5.73 19.71 13.79
CA PRO A 128 6.20 19.32 12.47
C PRO A 128 5.18 18.49 11.65
N TYR A 129 5.48 18.31 10.37
CA TYR A 129 4.81 17.35 9.50
C TYR A 129 5.42 15.97 9.69
N ILE A 130 4.59 14.94 9.87
CA ILE A 130 5.01 13.55 10.10
C ILE A 130 4.70 12.74 8.85
N PRO A 131 5.72 12.32 8.08
CA PRO A 131 5.54 11.57 6.84
C PRO A 131 5.32 10.08 7.13
N LEU A 132 4.13 9.71 7.62
CA LEU A 132 3.82 8.32 7.97
C LEU A 132 3.96 7.36 6.79
N ASN A 133 3.61 7.81 5.57
CA ASN A 133 3.80 7.02 4.37
C ASN A 133 5.26 6.58 4.18
N GLY A 134 6.22 7.47 4.42
CA GLY A 134 7.65 7.18 4.32
C GLY A 134 8.12 6.20 5.39
N PHE A 135 7.70 6.37 6.64
CA PHE A 135 8.05 5.45 7.73
C PHE A 135 7.47 4.05 7.51
N ILE A 136 6.21 3.96 7.07
CA ILE A 136 5.58 2.67 6.76
C ILE A 136 6.29 2.00 5.58
N ALA A 137 6.62 2.75 4.52
CA ALA A 137 7.35 2.20 3.39
C ALA A 137 8.70 1.63 3.81
N GLN A 138 9.43 2.32 4.68
CA GLN A 138 10.71 1.84 5.19
C GLN A 138 10.54 0.56 6.03
N ILE A 139 9.61 0.52 6.97
CA ILE A 139 9.32 -0.67 7.79
C ILE A 139 9.01 -1.88 6.88
N MET A 140 8.14 -1.70 5.89
CA MET A 140 7.76 -2.78 4.98
C MET A 140 8.96 -3.31 4.19
N ILE A 141 9.82 -2.43 3.69
CA ILE A 141 11.05 -2.81 2.97
C ILE A 141 12.02 -3.54 3.91
N GLU A 142 12.21 -3.08 5.14
CA GLU A 142 13.08 -3.71 6.14
C GLU A 142 12.58 -5.09 6.56
N ILE A 143 11.28 -5.35 6.56
CA ILE A 143 10.70 -6.69 6.76
C ILE A 143 11.01 -7.62 5.57
N GLY A 144 11.24 -7.06 4.38
CA GLY A 144 11.54 -7.81 3.15
C GLY A 144 10.46 -7.71 2.08
N TYR A 145 9.43 -6.89 2.27
CA TYR A 145 8.44 -6.66 1.22
C TYR A 145 9.04 -5.94 0.02
N LEU A 146 8.56 -6.32 -1.16
CA LEU A 146 8.85 -5.62 -2.40
C LEU A 146 7.79 -4.54 -2.63
N MET A 147 8.19 -3.27 -2.66
CA MET A 147 7.27 -2.19 -2.97
C MET A 147 6.86 -2.24 -4.44
N ARG A 148 5.55 -2.25 -4.71
CA ARG A 148 4.97 -2.26 -6.06
C ARG A 148 4.76 -0.87 -6.62
N GLY A 149 4.61 0.09 -5.74
CA GLY A 149 4.31 1.48 -6.01
C GLY A 149 3.37 2.07 -4.96
N GLU A 150 2.91 3.26 -5.24
CA GLU A 150 1.89 3.94 -4.43
C GLU A 150 0.77 4.44 -5.33
N ILE A 151 -0.43 4.50 -4.77
CA ILE A 151 -1.58 5.13 -5.39
C ILE A 151 -1.90 6.37 -4.55
N ILE A 152 -2.07 7.49 -5.22
CA ILE A 152 -2.56 8.72 -4.60
C ILE A 152 -4.08 8.71 -4.70
N TRP A 153 -4.73 8.62 -3.55
CA TRP A 153 -6.17 8.84 -3.50
C TRP A 153 -6.45 10.33 -3.38
N ASP A 154 -6.80 10.95 -4.49
CA ASP A 154 -7.25 12.35 -4.56
C ASP A 154 -8.72 12.43 -4.12
N LYS A 155 -8.97 13.11 -2.99
CA LYS A 155 -10.30 13.29 -2.41
C LYS A 155 -11.18 14.30 -3.17
N GLY A 156 -10.65 14.90 -4.23
CA GLY A 156 -11.36 15.84 -5.08
C GLY A 156 -11.91 17.05 -4.31
N SER A 157 -13.13 17.46 -4.64
CA SER A 157 -13.80 18.62 -4.05
C SER A 157 -14.12 18.48 -2.55
N SER A 158 -14.04 17.26 -1.98
CA SER A 158 -14.29 17.03 -0.56
C SER A 158 -13.23 17.68 0.36
N ALA A 159 -12.11 18.13 -0.20
CA ALA A 159 -11.02 18.79 0.53
C ALA A 159 -11.33 20.21 1.01
N GLY A 160 -12.52 20.72 0.80
CA GLY A 160 -13.01 21.99 1.29
C GLY A 160 -12.35 23.24 0.65
N SER A 161 -13.12 24.27 0.42
CA SER A 161 -12.68 25.54 -0.18
C SER A 161 -12.32 26.63 0.86
N SER A 162 -12.26 26.27 2.15
CA SER A 162 -12.03 27.25 3.22
C SER A 162 -10.65 27.89 3.14
N THR A 163 -10.60 29.22 3.04
CA THR A 163 -9.37 30.02 3.10
C THR A 163 -8.80 30.15 4.51
N ALA A 164 -9.54 29.71 5.54
CA ALA A 164 -9.05 29.64 6.93
C ALA A 164 -7.87 28.67 7.09
N TRP A 165 -7.80 27.68 6.21
CA TRP A 165 -6.65 26.78 6.08
C TRP A 165 -5.76 27.22 4.92
N GLY A 166 -4.47 27.31 5.09
CA GLY A 166 -3.53 27.61 4.01
C GLY A 166 -2.99 29.03 4.03
N SER A 167 -3.28 29.79 5.08
CA SER A 167 -2.67 31.11 5.33
C SER A 167 -2.93 32.12 4.20
N TRP A 168 -4.18 32.25 3.76
CA TRP A 168 -4.58 33.26 2.79
C TRP A 168 -4.11 34.63 3.22
N LEU A 169 -3.51 35.39 2.31
CA LEU A 169 -2.88 36.70 2.54
C LEU A 169 -1.72 36.71 3.56
N SER A 170 -1.17 35.56 3.94
CA SER A 170 0.00 35.45 4.81
C SER A 170 1.19 34.79 4.07
N PRO A 171 1.91 35.55 3.22
CA PRO A 171 2.98 34.99 2.39
C PRO A 171 4.22 34.55 3.19
N SER A 172 4.34 34.96 4.45
CA SER A 172 5.44 34.57 5.32
C SER A 172 5.35 33.11 5.83
N ASN A 173 4.17 32.52 5.80
CA ASN A 173 3.97 31.16 6.30
C ASN A 173 2.80 30.45 5.59
N PRO A 174 2.87 30.24 4.26
CA PRO A 174 1.84 29.51 3.54
C PRO A 174 1.81 28.05 3.99
N THR A 175 0.60 27.51 4.20
CA THR A 175 0.40 26.12 4.64
C THR A 175 -0.21 25.30 3.51
N LEU A 176 0.37 24.15 3.20
CA LEU A 176 -0.21 23.19 2.27
C LEU A 176 -1.43 22.52 2.90
N ARG A 177 -2.45 22.28 2.09
CA ARG A 177 -3.64 21.53 2.49
C ARG A 177 -3.54 20.11 1.93
N ASP A 178 -3.68 19.10 2.78
CA ASP A 178 -3.70 17.71 2.34
C ASP A 178 -5.09 17.39 1.78
N VAL A 179 -5.11 17.11 0.50
CA VAL A 179 -6.32 16.77 -0.25
C VAL A 179 -6.29 15.33 -0.73
N HIS A 180 -5.32 14.56 -0.26
CA HIS A 180 -5.09 13.18 -0.68
C HIS A 180 -4.66 12.29 0.48
N GLU A 181 -4.69 10.99 0.24
CA GLU A 181 -4.05 9.94 1.03
C GLU A 181 -3.20 9.05 0.13
N TYR A 182 -2.39 8.21 0.75
CA TYR A 182 -1.50 7.28 0.06
C TYR A 182 -1.99 5.86 0.26
N ILE A 183 -2.07 5.07 -0.82
CA ILE A 183 -2.24 3.63 -0.73
C ILE A 183 -0.93 3.00 -1.15
N LEU A 184 -0.17 2.51 -0.18
CA LEU A 184 1.11 1.87 -0.41
C LEU A 184 0.88 0.41 -0.75
N VAL A 185 1.46 -0.06 -1.87
CA VAL A 185 1.22 -1.40 -2.39
C VAL A 185 2.51 -2.23 -2.35
N PHE A 186 2.47 -3.36 -1.68
CA PHE A 186 3.60 -4.26 -1.50
C PHE A 186 3.29 -5.70 -1.90
N SER A 187 4.34 -6.48 -2.13
CA SER A 187 4.28 -7.93 -2.34
C SER A 187 5.20 -8.66 -1.38
N LYS A 188 4.79 -9.82 -0.87
CA LYS A 188 5.64 -10.68 -0.05
C LYS A 188 6.67 -11.40 -0.90
N GLY A 189 7.94 -11.02 -0.80
CA GLY A 189 9.12 -11.71 -1.29
C GLY A 189 9.24 -11.86 -2.81
N ARG A 190 8.14 -11.83 -3.56
CA ARG A 190 8.13 -11.91 -5.03
C ARG A 190 7.05 -11.06 -5.65
N PHE A 191 7.28 -10.62 -6.89
CA PHE A 191 6.29 -9.78 -7.60
C PHE A 191 5.12 -10.60 -8.13
N LYS A 192 5.38 -11.80 -8.63
CA LYS A 192 4.37 -12.68 -9.19
C LYS A 192 3.80 -13.60 -8.11
N ARG A 193 2.49 -13.73 -8.07
CA ARG A 193 1.78 -14.76 -7.32
C ARG A 193 1.34 -15.88 -8.27
N GLU A 194 1.41 -17.13 -7.82
CA GLU A 194 0.84 -18.24 -8.57
C GLU A 194 -0.69 -18.11 -8.63
N ASN A 195 -1.27 -18.34 -9.80
CA ASN A 195 -2.72 -18.26 -9.96
C ASN A 195 -3.44 -19.59 -9.67
N ASN A 196 -2.71 -20.71 -9.66
CA ASN A 196 -3.23 -22.05 -9.37
C ASN A 196 -4.50 -22.40 -10.17
N GLY A 197 -4.54 -21.97 -11.44
CA GLY A 197 -5.68 -22.21 -12.33
C GLY A 197 -6.90 -21.32 -12.09
N ARG A 198 -6.82 -20.31 -11.22
CA ARG A 198 -7.89 -19.33 -11.01
C ARG A 198 -8.00 -18.41 -12.22
N GLU A 199 -9.21 -18.19 -12.69
CA GLU A 199 -9.49 -17.26 -13.79
C GLU A 199 -9.49 -15.80 -13.31
N ALA A 200 -9.13 -14.89 -14.21
CA ALA A 200 -9.28 -13.46 -13.98
C ALA A 200 -10.73 -13.05 -14.25
N THR A 201 -11.32 -12.31 -13.32
CA THR A 201 -12.72 -11.85 -13.41
C THR A 201 -12.85 -10.35 -13.68
N ILE A 202 -11.72 -9.62 -13.69
CA ILE A 202 -11.71 -8.18 -13.95
C ILE A 202 -11.83 -7.89 -15.45
N GLU A 203 -12.70 -6.97 -15.80
CA GLU A 203 -12.87 -6.49 -17.16
C GLU A 203 -11.71 -5.56 -17.58
N ARG A 204 -11.46 -5.48 -18.90
CA ARG A 204 -10.34 -4.71 -19.46
C ARG A 204 -10.36 -3.24 -19.01
N ASP A 205 -11.51 -2.59 -19.12
CA ASP A 205 -11.62 -1.15 -18.85
C ASP A 205 -11.53 -0.87 -17.35
N GLU A 206 -12.07 -1.74 -16.51
CA GLU A 206 -11.88 -1.71 -15.06
C GLU A 206 -10.40 -1.89 -14.69
N PHE A 207 -9.71 -2.85 -15.31
CA PHE A 207 -8.27 -3.02 -15.11
C PHE A 207 -7.48 -1.76 -15.46
N LEU A 208 -7.79 -1.11 -16.58
CA LEU A 208 -7.09 0.12 -17.01
C LEU A 208 -7.34 1.30 -16.05
N GLU A 209 -8.51 1.39 -15.45
CA GLU A 209 -8.80 2.40 -14.43
C GLU A 209 -8.14 2.07 -13.09
N CYS A 210 -8.29 0.85 -12.60
CA CYS A 210 -7.80 0.44 -11.28
C CYS A 210 -6.27 0.33 -11.19
N THR A 211 -5.56 0.27 -12.33
CA THR A 211 -4.09 0.24 -12.36
C THR A 211 -3.44 1.61 -12.51
N LYS A 212 -4.21 2.70 -12.52
CA LYS A 212 -3.66 4.07 -12.45
C LYS A 212 -3.09 4.35 -11.07
N SER A 213 -2.04 5.15 -11.02
CA SER A 213 -1.42 5.59 -9.76
C SER A 213 -2.10 6.79 -9.10
N VAL A 214 -3.15 7.34 -9.69
CA VAL A 214 -3.99 8.38 -9.10
C VAL A 214 -5.44 7.95 -9.24
N TRP A 215 -6.12 7.84 -8.11
CA TRP A 215 -7.54 7.54 -8.03
C TRP A 215 -8.28 8.77 -7.51
N GLN A 216 -9.34 9.19 -8.20
CA GLN A 216 -10.12 10.36 -7.82
C GLN A 216 -11.54 9.95 -7.47
N PHE A 217 -11.86 10.00 -6.18
CA PHE A 217 -13.22 9.81 -5.67
C PHE A 217 -13.36 10.47 -4.30
N SER A 218 -14.61 10.84 -3.97
CA SER A 218 -14.91 11.55 -2.72
C SER A 218 -14.84 10.66 -1.49
N THR A 219 -14.63 11.28 -0.34
CA THR A 219 -14.74 10.61 0.96
C THR A 219 -16.20 10.26 1.28
N GLU A 220 -16.37 9.20 2.09
CA GLU A 220 -17.67 8.87 2.65
C GLU A 220 -18.06 9.76 3.84
N SER A 221 -19.36 9.94 4.04
CA SER A 221 -19.87 10.69 5.19
C SER A 221 -19.80 9.86 6.46
N ALA A 222 -19.01 10.32 7.45
CA ALA A 222 -18.96 9.70 8.77
C ALA A 222 -20.35 9.58 9.43
N ALA A 223 -21.21 10.59 9.26
CA ALA A 223 -22.57 10.56 9.79
C ALA A 223 -23.46 9.51 9.11
N ARG A 224 -23.25 9.26 7.80
CA ARG A 224 -24.01 8.24 7.04
C ARG A 224 -23.61 6.82 7.44
N ILE A 225 -22.32 6.59 7.64
CA ILE A 225 -21.76 5.26 7.92
C ILE A 225 -21.74 4.95 9.42
N GLY A 226 -21.81 5.98 10.30
CA GLY A 226 -21.68 5.81 11.74
C GLY A 226 -20.28 5.46 12.22
N HIS A 227 -19.26 5.75 11.41
CA HIS A 227 -17.86 5.54 11.73
C HIS A 227 -17.06 6.84 11.55
N PRO A 228 -16.20 7.23 12.51
CA PRO A 228 -15.51 8.53 12.48
C PRO A 228 -14.48 8.69 11.33
N ALA A 229 -14.05 7.60 10.74
CA ALA A 229 -13.13 7.58 9.58
C ALA A 229 -13.52 6.44 8.62
N PRO A 230 -14.63 6.53 7.89
CA PRO A 230 -15.09 5.46 7.01
C PRO A 230 -14.19 5.37 5.78
N PHE A 231 -13.97 4.13 5.31
CA PHE A 231 -13.45 3.90 3.98
C PHE A 231 -14.45 4.40 2.92
N PRO A 232 -13.97 4.92 1.78
CA PRO A 232 -14.84 5.16 0.63
C PRO A 232 -15.34 3.81 0.08
N ILE A 233 -16.61 3.79 -0.31
CA ILE A 233 -17.31 2.63 -0.86
C ILE A 233 -17.37 2.76 -2.37
#